data_d0857281c5269165ca1ea7fa6b7a00e6
#
_entry.id   d0857281c5269165ca1ea7fa6b7a00e6
#
_cell.length_a   1.000
_cell.length_b   1.000
_cell.length_c   1.000
_cell.angle_alpha   90.00
_cell.angle_beta   90.00
_cell.angle_gamma   90.00
#
_symmetry.space_group_name_H-M   'P 1'
#
loop_
_entity.id
_entity.type
_entity.pdbx_description
1 polymer ?
#
loop_
_entity_poly.entity_id
_entity_poly.type
_entity_poly.pdbx_seq_one_letter_code
_entity_poly.pdbx_strand_id
1 'polypeptide(L)'
;MTGLLVLLSLAAWAQRPFRTYAPMEGAASEAELPSDFNQKTGFVLGRLMYPSSGGRGASWTVDYPRGDRTFAAAIRRLTLVDVRSVEQPVDPDDGNDTYYWPYLHVGMPTAWNFNAAQAAKIRDYLQRGGFLMCDSFFGTREWEGFLKGIHQILPDREIEDIPDADPIFHAVFNLNERTQVGNFRSRRSGRWYRADGATPYWRGIRDGRGRVVVAINFNNDLGDSWQLADNPEYPEKFSSMGIRLGVNYVVYSLTH
;
A
#
# COMPACT_ATOMS: atom_id res chain seq x y z
N MET A 1 -30.96 25.81 -35.03
CA MET A 1 -30.19 24.56 -34.71
C MET A 1 -28.87 24.98 -34.10
N THR A 2 -28.79 25.01 -32.79
CA THR A 2 -27.59 25.37 -32.01
C THR A 2 -26.93 24.08 -31.57
N GLY A 3 -25.80 23.72 -32.23
CA GLY A 3 -25.02 22.56 -31.89
C GLY A 3 -24.27 22.76 -30.59
N LEU A 4 -24.55 21.91 -29.60
CA LEU A 4 -23.87 21.83 -28.32
C LEU A 4 -22.52 21.11 -28.53
N LEU A 5 -21.42 21.88 -28.55
CA LEU A 5 -20.06 21.32 -28.51
C LEU A 5 -19.79 20.79 -27.08
N VAL A 6 -19.86 19.49 -26.89
CA VAL A 6 -19.38 18.82 -25.69
C VAL A 6 -17.86 18.77 -25.77
N LEU A 7 -17.19 19.68 -25.09
CA LEU A 7 -15.75 19.60 -24.83
C LEU A 7 -15.51 18.46 -23.82
N LEU A 8 -15.17 17.27 -24.32
CA LEU A 8 -14.53 16.22 -23.54
C LEU A 8 -13.15 16.71 -23.14
N SER A 9 -13.02 17.22 -21.92
CA SER A 9 -11.72 17.43 -21.31
C SER A 9 -11.06 16.06 -21.07
N LEU A 10 -10.22 15.63 -22.00
CA LEU A 10 -9.23 14.59 -21.77
C LEU A 10 -8.29 15.11 -20.68
N ALA A 11 -8.56 14.75 -19.42
CA ALA A 11 -7.59 14.89 -18.36
C ALA A 11 -6.40 14.02 -18.75
N ALA A 12 -5.41 14.62 -19.40
CA ALA A 12 -4.12 14.01 -19.61
C ALA A 12 -3.50 13.84 -18.21
N TRP A 13 -3.62 12.63 -17.64
CA TRP A 13 -2.88 12.24 -16.45
C TRP A 13 -1.40 12.31 -16.83
N ALA A 14 -0.75 13.40 -16.46
CA ALA A 14 0.68 13.56 -16.63
C ALA A 14 1.36 12.62 -15.65
N GLN A 15 1.63 11.38 -16.07
CA GLN A 15 2.44 10.47 -15.25
C GLN A 15 3.78 11.16 -15.00
N ARG A 16 4.13 11.28 -13.73
CA ARG A 16 5.42 11.80 -13.31
C ARG A 16 6.55 10.90 -13.81
N PRO A 17 7.75 11.45 -14.11
CA PRO A 17 8.91 10.65 -14.46
C PRO A 17 9.20 9.61 -13.40
N PHE A 18 9.47 8.40 -13.83
CA PHE A 18 9.87 7.31 -12.95
C PHE A 18 11.19 7.64 -12.26
N ARG A 19 11.27 7.36 -10.96
CA ARG A 19 12.47 7.54 -10.15
C ARG A 19 12.75 6.27 -9.38
N THR A 20 14.03 5.91 -9.24
CA THR A 20 14.48 4.78 -8.42
C THR A 20 15.16 5.25 -7.16
N TYR A 21 15.01 4.48 -6.09
CA TYR A 21 15.64 4.71 -4.79
C TYR A 21 16.32 3.43 -4.31
N ALA A 22 17.29 3.56 -3.42
CA ALA A 22 17.96 2.41 -2.84
C ALA A 22 17.01 1.63 -1.92
N PRO A 23 16.88 0.30 -2.08
CA PRO A 23 16.07 -0.53 -1.21
C PRO A 23 16.68 -0.65 0.19
N MET A 24 15.83 -0.74 1.22
CA MET A 24 16.27 -0.91 2.61
C MET A 24 16.99 -2.24 2.84
N GLU A 25 16.55 -3.29 2.17
CA GLU A 25 17.14 -4.65 2.24
C GLU A 25 18.34 -4.86 1.29
N GLY A 26 18.80 -3.82 0.59
CA GLY A 26 19.87 -3.93 -0.38
C GLY A 26 19.53 -4.92 -1.52
N ALA A 27 20.52 -5.71 -1.95
CA ALA A 27 20.38 -6.62 -3.09
C ALA A 27 19.20 -7.63 -2.98
N ALA A 28 18.72 -7.94 -1.77
CA ALA A 28 17.60 -8.85 -1.59
C ALA A 28 16.27 -8.30 -2.14
N SER A 29 16.13 -6.97 -2.18
CA SER A 29 14.94 -6.29 -2.71
C SER A 29 15.14 -5.67 -4.08
N GLU A 30 16.34 -5.77 -4.67
CA GLU A 30 16.58 -5.30 -6.04
C GLU A 30 15.73 -6.11 -7.04
N ALA A 31 15.25 -5.41 -8.08
CA ALA A 31 14.57 -6.02 -9.19
C ALA A 31 14.99 -5.32 -10.50
N GLU A 32 15.03 -6.10 -11.57
CA GLU A 32 15.29 -5.55 -12.91
C GLU A 32 14.22 -4.52 -13.30
N LEU A 33 14.65 -3.52 -14.06
CA LEU A 33 13.73 -2.54 -14.62
C LEU A 33 13.08 -3.13 -15.88
N PRO A 34 11.76 -3.35 -15.89
CA PRO A 34 11.06 -3.88 -17.05
C PRO A 34 11.21 -2.95 -18.27
N SER A 35 11.26 -3.51 -19.47
CA SER A 35 11.42 -2.73 -20.73
C SER A 35 10.26 -1.74 -20.97
N ASP A 36 9.08 -2.02 -20.40
CA ASP A 36 7.86 -1.21 -20.50
C ASP A 36 7.66 -0.22 -19.33
N PHE A 37 8.69 0.04 -18.52
CA PHE A 37 8.60 0.88 -17.32
C PHE A 37 8.06 2.30 -17.57
N ASN A 38 8.26 2.84 -18.77
CA ASN A 38 7.78 4.15 -19.20
C ASN A 38 6.40 4.13 -19.87
N GLN A 39 5.77 2.96 -20.02
CA GLN A 39 4.46 2.87 -20.65
C GLN A 39 3.43 3.58 -19.77
N LYS A 40 2.62 4.45 -20.41
CA LYS A 40 1.48 5.08 -19.75
C LYS A 40 0.35 4.08 -19.57
N THR A 41 -0.20 4.03 -18.38
CA THR A 41 -1.27 3.10 -17.99
C THR A 41 -2.34 3.81 -17.18
N GLY A 42 -3.50 3.18 -17.05
CA GLY A 42 -4.62 3.72 -16.28
C GLY A 42 -4.41 3.71 -14.76
N PHE A 43 -3.54 2.83 -14.24
CA PHE A 43 -3.23 2.72 -12.82
C PHE A 43 -1.73 2.56 -12.57
N VAL A 44 -1.26 3.11 -11.47
CA VAL A 44 0.10 2.95 -10.98
C VAL A 44 0.06 2.70 -9.48
N LEU A 45 0.83 1.72 -9.01
CA LEU A 45 1.01 1.45 -7.60
C LEU A 45 1.87 2.57 -6.98
N GLY A 46 1.26 3.45 -6.20
CA GLY A 46 1.97 4.49 -5.46
C GLY A 46 2.62 3.93 -4.19
N ARG A 47 3.84 4.37 -3.90
CA ARG A 47 4.58 4.07 -2.66
C ARG A 47 4.81 5.38 -1.91
N LEU A 48 4.22 5.57 -0.74
CA LEU A 48 4.36 6.80 0.03
C LEU A 48 5.77 6.93 0.62
N MET A 49 6.47 7.98 0.25
CA MET A 49 7.75 8.39 0.83
C MET A 49 7.50 9.18 2.11
N TYR A 50 7.15 8.47 3.19
CA TYR A 50 6.91 9.16 4.46
C TYR A 50 8.22 9.53 5.17
N PRO A 51 8.27 10.68 5.86
CA PRO A 51 9.42 11.05 6.69
C PRO A 51 9.48 10.14 7.92
N SER A 52 10.70 9.72 8.28
CA SER A 52 10.94 8.81 9.40
C SER A 52 11.89 9.43 10.42
N SER A 53 11.57 9.30 11.70
CA SER A 53 12.45 9.75 12.80
C SER A 53 13.60 8.78 13.12
N GLY A 54 13.71 7.67 12.41
CA GLY A 54 14.54 6.52 12.79
C GLY A 54 15.96 6.42 12.22
N GLY A 55 16.50 7.40 11.53
CA GLY A 55 17.95 7.57 11.21
C GLY A 55 18.68 6.45 10.46
N ARG A 56 18.06 5.31 10.11
CA ARG A 56 18.68 4.23 9.35
C ARG A 56 17.87 3.91 8.11
N GLY A 57 18.18 4.59 7.02
CA GLY A 57 17.55 4.36 5.73
C GLY A 57 16.09 4.85 5.68
N ALA A 58 15.54 4.88 4.50
CA ALA A 58 14.15 5.24 4.31
C ALA A 58 13.27 4.02 4.58
N SER A 59 12.62 3.92 5.75
CA SER A 59 11.75 2.78 6.13
C SER A 59 10.65 2.50 5.10
N TRP A 60 10.24 3.52 4.35
CA TRP A 60 9.28 3.37 3.27
C TRP A 60 9.77 2.48 2.12
N THR A 61 11.10 2.21 2.03
CA THR A 61 11.69 1.31 1.02
C THR A 61 11.80 -0.15 1.47
N VAL A 62 11.09 -0.56 2.53
CA VAL A 62 10.95 -1.99 2.87
C VAL A 62 10.27 -2.72 1.71
N ASP A 63 10.78 -3.89 1.31
CA ASP A 63 10.28 -4.70 0.18
C ASP A 63 10.28 -3.99 -1.20
N TYR A 64 10.76 -2.78 -1.25
CA TYR A 64 10.86 -1.93 -2.44
C TYR A 64 12.17 -2.22 -3.20
N PRO A 65 12.18 -2.23 -4.52
CA PRO A 65 11.05 -2.16 -5.46
C PRO A 65 10.49 -3.53 -5.84
N ARG A 66 11.11 -4.62 -5.39
CA ARG A 66 10.80 -5.98 -5.82
C ARG A 66 9.36 -6.36 -5.49
N GLY A 67 8.93 -6.11 -4.25
CA GLY A 67 7.55 -6.38 -3.83
C GLY A 67 6.53 -5.65 -4.71
N ASP A 68 6.75 -4.36 -4.95
CA ASP A 68 5.83 -3.54 -5.76
C ASP A 68 5.74 -4.05 -7.20
N ARG A 69 6.86 -4.40 -7.85
CA ARG A 69 6.90 -4.89 -9.24
C ARG A 69 6.27 -6.27 -9.37
N THR A 70 6.54 -7.17 -8.43
CA THR A 70 5.88 -8.48 -8.38
C THR A 70 4.37 -8.31 -8.20
N PHE A 71 3.94 -7.42 -7.32
CA PHE A 71 2.53 -7.17 -7.09
C PHE A 71 1.86 -6.49 -8.30
N ALA A 72 2.49 -5.53 -8.96
CA ALA A 72 1.99 -4.95 -10.21
C ALA A 72 1.78 -6.00 -11.30
N ALA A 73 2.72 -6.95 -11.44
CA ALA A 73 2.58 -8.08 -12.37
C ALA A 73 1.41 -9.00 -11.97
N ALA A 74 1.18 -9.23 -10.68
CA ALA A 74 0.04 -10.01 -10.19
C ALA A 74 -1.30 -9.31 -10.50
N ILE A 75 -1.42 -8.00 -10.28
CA ILE A 75 -2.64 -7.24 -10.62
C ILE A 75 -2.94 -7.36 -12.12
N ARG A 76 -1.95 -7.22 -13.00
CA ARG A 76 -2.09 -7.39 -14.45
C ARG A 76 -2.64 -8.76 -14.86
N ARG A 77 -2.24 -9.83 -14.14
CA ARG A 77 -2.65 -11.21 -14.43
C ARG A 77 -4.01 -11.55 -13.86
N LEU A 78 -4.38 -10.96 -12.76
CA LEU A 78 -5.56 -11.34 -11.97
C LEU A 78 -6.76 -10.42 -12.18
N THR A 79 -6.56 -9.29 -12.86
CA THR A 79 -7.60 -8.28 -13.09
C THR A 79 -7.52 -7.70 -14.51
N LEU A 80 -8.51 -6.88 -14.87
CA LEU A 80 -8.50 -6.09 -16.10
C LEU A 80 -7.93 -4.67 -15.89
N VAL A 81 -7.35 -4.39 -14.73
CA VAL A 81 -6.76 -3.07 -14.45
C VAL A 81 -5.48 -2.90 -15.28
N ASP A 82 -5.42 -1.83 -16.05
CA ASP A 82 -4.23 -1.47 -16.83
C ASP A 82 -3.19 -0.84 -15.91
N VAL A 83 -2.24 -1.66 -15.42
CA VAL A 83 -1.26 -1.31 -14.39
C VAL A 83 0.12 -1.09 -14.99
N ARG A 84 0.81 -0.02 -14.61
CA ARG A 84 2.23 0.17 -14.94
C ARG A 84 3.09 -0.92 -14.30
N SER A 85 4.10 -1.38 -15.02
CA SER A 85 5.00 -2.46 -14.57
C SER A 85 5.87 -2.10 -13.38
N VAL A 86 5.99 -0.80 -13.08
CA VAL A 86 6.80 -0.28 -11.98
C VAL A 86 5.96 0.62 -11.08
N GLU A 87 6.34 0.67 -9.86
CA GLU A 87 5.83 1.53 -8.79
C GLU A 87 6.08 3.02 -9.05
N GLN A 88 5.44 3.88 -8.27
CA GLN A 88 5.75 5.30 -8.20
C GLN A 88 6.03 5.71 -6.75
N PRO A 89 7.28 6.04 -6.42
CA PRO A 89 7.57 6.74 -5.17
C PRO A 89 6.91 8.11 -5.16
N VAL A 90 6.11 8.37 -4.13
CA VAL A 90 5.27 9.57 -3.99
C VAL A 90 5.73 10.40 -2.82
N ASP A 91 6.23 11.60 -3.11
CA ASP A 91 6.74 12.52 -2.10
C ASP A 91 5.65 13.53 -1.70
N PRO A 92 5.21 13.57 -0.43
CA PRO A 92 4.23 14.54 0.02
C PRO A 92 4.73 15.99 -0.03
N ASP A 93 6.04 16.23 -0.15
CA ASP A 93 6.60 17.58 -0.28
C ASP A 93 6.73 18.03 -1.74
N ASP A 94 6.60 17.11 -2.73
CA ASP A 94 6.71 17.46 -4.15
C ASP A 94 5.38 17.98 -4.72
N GLY A 95 5.05 19.23 -4.45
CA GLY A 95 3.89 19.92 -5.03
C GLY A 95 2.58 19.13 -4.87
N ASN A 96 1.95 18.77 -5.98
CA ASN A 96 0.69 18.00 -6.01
C ASN A 96 0.90 16.50 -6.24
N ASP A 97 2.12 15.97 -6.07
CA ASP A 97 2.44 14.58 -6.41
C ASP A 97 1.47 13.57 -5.77
N THR A 98 1.17 13.74 -4.50
CA THR A 98 0.25 12.87 -3.74
C THR A 98 -1.12 12.70 -4.41
N TYR A 99 -1.64 13.70 -5.12
CA TYR A 99 -3.00 13.68 -5.69
C TYR A 99 -3.14 12.98 -7.04
N TYR A 100 -2.02 12.56 -7.64
CA TYR A 100 -2.06 11.85 -8.93
C TYR A 100 -2.31 10.35 -8.80
N TRP A 101 -2.26 9.81 -7.59
CA TRP A 101 -2.25 8.37 -7.35
C TRP A 101 -3.42 7.95 -6.48
N PRO A 102 -4.35 7.12 -6.97
CA PRO A 102 -5.55 6.75 -6.20
C PRO A 102 -5.25 5.82 -5.02
N TYR A 103 -4.10 5.13 -5.05
CA TYR A 103 -3.67 4.14 -4.06
C TYR A 103 -2.22 4.36 -3.66
N LEU A 104 -1.96 4.38 -2.37
CA LEU A 104 -0.61 4.49 -1.81
C LEU A 104 -0.33 3.33 -0.84
N HIS A 105 0.72 2.59 -1.13
CA HIS A 105 1.28 1.59 -0.21
C HIS A 105 2.19 2.27 0.81
N VAL A 106 2.06 1.88 2.07
CA VAL A 106 2.84 2.37 3.21
C VAL A 106 3.40 1.17 3.97
N GLY A 107 4.58 0.71 3.57
CA GLY A 107 5.29 -0.38 4.26
C GLY A 107 5.95 0.11 5.54
N MET A 108 5.89 -0.68 6.60
CA MET A 108 6.56 -0.46 7.90
C MET A 108 6.34 0.95 8.52
N PRO A 109 5.10 1.44 8.70
CA PRO A 109 4.79 2.78 9.19
C PRO A 109 5.01 2.94 10.71
N THR A 110 6.10 2.40 11.24
CA THR A 110 6.34 2.32 12.69
C THR A 110 7.07 3.53 13.26
N ALA A 111 7.73 4.30 12.39
CA ALA A 111 8.53 5.47 12.75
C ALA A 111 8.22 6.69 11.87
N TRP A 112 7.11 6.66 11.14
CA TRP A 112 6.67 7.79 10.37
C TRP A 112 6.38 9.01 11.25
N ASN A 113 6.73 10.19 10.76
CA ASN A 113 6.59 11.42 11.52
C ASN A 113 6.38 12.60 10.57
N PHE A 114 5.13 12.95 10.35
CA PHE A 114 4.74 14.02 9.43
C PHE A 114 4.81 15.38 10.11
N ASN A 115 5.27 16.40 9.40
CA ASN A 115 5.00 17.77 9.79
C ASN A 115 3.53 18.12 9.50
N ALA A 116 3.07 19.28 10.00
CA ALA A 116 1.69 19.70 9.88
C ALA A 116 1.22 19.84 8.42
N ALA A 117 2.10 20.30 7.51
CA ALA A 117 1.76 20.47 6.09
C ALA A 117 1.61 19.12 5.39
N GLN A 118 2.53 18.19 5.62
CA GLN A 118 2.47 16.83 5.09
C GLN A 118 1.23 16.08 5.59
N ALA A 119 0.97 16.14 6.90
CA ALA A 119 -0.20 15.53 7.50
C ALA A 119 -1.52 16.09 6.92
N ALA A 120 -1.61 17.42 6.77
CA ALA A 120 -2.75 18.07 6.15
C ALA A 120 -2.95 17.62 4.69
N LYS A 121 -1.87 17.49 3.92
CA LYS A 121 -1.91 17.04 2.52
C LYS A 121 -2.40 15.59 2.40
N ILE A 122 -1.90 14.67 3.23
CA ILE A 122 -2.35 13.27 3.21
C ILE A 122 -3.81 13.19 3.68
N ARG A 123 -4.23 13.99 4.66
CA ARG A 123 -5.63 14.09 5.07
C ARG A 123 -6.53 14.53 3.91
N ASP A 124 -6.18 15.61 3.22
CA ASP A 124 -6.92 16.12 2.06
C ASP A 124 -6.95 15.09 0.92
N TYR A 125 -5.84 14.38 0.67
CA TYR A 125 -5.79 13.26 -0.27
C TYR A 125 -6.84 12.18 0.05
N LEU A 126 -6.93 11.76 1.31
CA LEU A 126 -7.92 10.76 1.75
C LEU A 126 -9.36 11.29 1.63
N GLN A 127 -9.59 12.55 1.96
CA GLN A 127 -10.91 13.21 1.82
C GLN A 127 -11.36 13.32 0.36
N ARG A 128 -10.42 13.42 -0.58
CA ARG A 128 -10.68 13.45 -2.03
C ARG A 128 -10.87 12.07 -2.65
N GLY A 129 -10.81 11.02 -1.86
CA GLY A 129 -11.02 9.67 -2.33
C GLY A 129 -9.76 8.83 -2.49
N GLY A 130 -8.60 9.32 -2.06
CA GLY A 130 -7.38 8.54 -1.98
C GLY A 130 -7.47 7.37 -1.01
N PHE A 131 -6.56 6.41 -1.15
CA PHE A 131 -6.53 5.20 -0.33
C PHE A 131 -5.11 4.92 0.16
N LEU A 132 -4.96 4.61 1.46
CA LEU A 132 -3.71 4.13 2.04
C LEU A 132 -3.82 2.66 2.42
N MET A 133 -2.83 1.87 2.08
CA MET A 133 -2.65 0.51 2.57
C MET A 133 -1.38 0.43 3.41
N CYS A 134 -1.52 0.12 4.69
CA CYS A 134 -0.45 0.04 5.68
C CYS A 134 -0.19 -1.42 6.08
N ASP A 135 1.08 -1.86 6.05
CA ASP A 135 1.47 -3.21 6.43
C ASP A 135 2.90 -3.31 6.97
N SER A 136 3.40 -4.53 7.15
CA SER A 136 4.76 -4.83 7.59
C SER A 136 5.11 -4.31 8.99
N PHE A 137 4.15 -4.34 9.94
CA PHE A 137 4.41 -3.97 11.33
C PHE A 137 3.70 -4.88 12.32
N PHE A 138 4.36 -5.16 13.46
CA PHE A 138 4.00 -6.22 14.38
C PHE A 138 4.18 -5.83 15.83
N GLY A 139 3.25 -6.27 16.67
CA GLY A 139 3.31 -6.16 18.10
C GLY A 139 3.03 -4.76 18.66
N THR A 140 2.86 -4.69 19.96
CA THR A 140 2.40 -3.50 20.67
C THR A 140 3.26 -2.27 20.41
N ARG A 141 4.59 -2.42 20.41
CA ARG A 141 5.50 -1.28 20.22
C ARG A 141 5.40 -0.66 18.83
N GLU A 142 5.32 -1.51 17.77
CA GLU A 142 5.20 -1.03 16.40
C GLU A 142 3.81 -0.43 16.15
N TRP A 143 2.77 -0.97 16.81
CA TRP A 143 1.42 -0.39 16.82
C TRP A 143 1.40 1.02 17.41
N GLU A 144 2.05 1.25 18.56
CA GLU A 144 2.18 2.58 19.16
C GLU A 144 2.90 3.57 18.24
N GLY A 145 3.91 3.10 17.51
CA GLY A 145 4.59 3.89 16.50
C GLY A 145 3.68 4.27 15.33
N PHE A 146 2.89 3.31 14.85
CA PHE A 146 1.86 3.53 13.84
C PHE A 146 0.83 4.56 14.29
N LEU A 147 0.31 4.43 15.52
CA LEU A 147 -0.69 5.36 16.06
C LEU A 147 -0.19 6.81 16.09
N LYS A 148 1.08 7.04 16.42
CA LYS A 148 1.65 8.40 16.44
C LYS A 148 1.53 9.08 15.08
N GLY A 149 1.85 8.41 13.99
CA GLY A 149 1.79 9.00 12.67
C GLY A 149 0.36 9.10 12.12
N ILE A 150 -0.47 8.06 12.31
CA ILE A 150 -1.85 8.11 11.81
C ILE A 150 -2.67 9.20 12.50
N HIS A 151 -2.44 9.46 13.79
CA HIS A 151 -3.11 10.55 14.51
C HIS A 151 -2.62 11.95 14.08
N GLN A 152 -1.43 12.09 13.51
CA GLN A 152 -1.04 13.35 12.87
C GLN A 152 -1.89 13.62 11.61
N ILE A 153 -2.21 12.56 10.86
CA ILE A 153 -3.02 12.63 9.65
C ILE A 153 -4.51 12.75 9.97
N LEU A 154 -5.03 11.87 10.81
CA LEU A 154 -6.46 11.70 11.12
C LEU A 154 -6.68 11.66 12.64
N PRO A 155 -6.55 12.80 13.37
CA PRO A 155 -6.62 12.83 14.83
C PRO A 155 -7.99 12.44 15.40
N ASP A 156 -9.08 12.70 14.65
CA ASP A 156 -10.45 12.55 15.11
C ASP A 156 -11.16 11.32 14.50
N ARG A 157 -10.39 10.39 13.91
CA ARG A 157 -10.95 9.20 13.27
C ARG A 157 -10.65 7.95 14.08
N GLU A 158 -11.68 7.13 14.26
CA GLU A 158 -11.54 5.84 14.91
C GLU A 158 -10.91 4.79 13.97
N ILE A 159 -10.13 3.90 14.56
CA ILE A 159 -9.61 2.70 13.93
C ILE A 159 -10.52 1.55 14.38
N GLU A 160 -11.12 0.85 13.44
CA GLU A 160 -12.03 -0.26 13.70
C GLU A 160 -11.53 -1.56 13.07
N ASP A 161 -11.90 -2.70 13.64
CA ASP A 161 -11.75 -3.99 12.97
C ASP A 161 -12.75 -4.04 11.80
N ILE A 162 -12.27 -4.30 10.59
CA ILE A 162 -13.13 -4.36 9.39
C ILE A 162 -13.92 -5.67 9.43
N PRO A 163 -15.26 -5.63 9.39
CA PRO A 163 -16.10 -6.83 9.39
C PRO A 163 -15.79 -7.77 8.21
N ASP A 164 -15.91 -9.08 8.42
CA ASP A 164 -15.63 -10.08 7.37
C ASP A 164 -16.48 -9.91 6.11
N ALA A 165 -17.70 -9.41 6.27
CA ALA A 165 -18.63 -9.16 5.16
C ALA A 165 -18.38 -7.83 4.42
N ASP A 166 -17.36 -7.04 4.81
CA ASP A 166 -17.09 -5.76 4.17
C ASP A 166 -16.67 -5.95 2.71
N PRO A 167 -17.21 -5.13 1.77
CA PRO A 167 -16.88 -5.20 0.35
C PRO A 167 -15.37 -5.18 0.03
N ILE A 168 -14.54 -4.59 0.89
CA ILE A 168 -13.09 -4.55 0.71
C ILE A 168 -12.45 -5.95 0.65
N PHE A 169 -13.05 -6.95 1.28
CA PHE A 169 -12.59 -8.33 1.25
C PHE A 169 -13.23 -9.17 0.13
N HIS A 170 -14.10 -8.56 -0.69
CA HIS A 170 -14.88 -9.26 -1.71
C HIS A 170 -14.83 -8.60 -3.10
N ALA A 171 -13.98 -7.61 -3.30
CA ALA A 171 -13.93 -6.82 -4.53
C ALA A 171 -13.58 -7.68 -5.78
N VAL A 172 -12.72 -8.70 -5.62
CA VAL A 172 -12.34 -9.68 -6.67
C VAL A 172 -12.39 -11.10 -6.12
N PHE A 173 -11.76 -11.31 -4.97
CA PHE A 173 -11.69 -12.61 -4.29
C PHE A 173 -12.57 -12.61 -3.05
N ASN A 174 -13.31 -13.70 -2.80
CA ASN A 174 -14.02 -13.88 -1.54
C ASN A 174 -13.04 -14.33 -0.45
N LEU A 175 -12.70 -13.42 0.45
CA LEU A 175 -11.78 -13.67 1.56
C LEU A 175 -12.53 -13.73 2.90
N ASN A 176 -13.50 -14.66 3.01
CA ASN A 176 -14.24 -14.89 4.25
C ASN A 176 -13.34 -15.32 5.41
N GLU A 177 -12.31 -16.13 5.09
CA GLU A 177 -11.30 -16.55 6.04
C GLU A 177 -9.95 -15.96 5.65
N ARG A 178 -9.32 -15.26 6.56
CA ARG A 178 -8.00 -14.66 6.37
C ARG A 178 -7.04 -15.20 7.39
N THR A 179 -5.89 -15.64 6.93
CA THR A 179 -4.79 -16.09 7.78
C THR A 179 -3.71 -15.03 7.83
N GLN A 180 -2.94 -15.01 8.94
CA GLN A 180 -1.78 -14.14 9.04
C GLN A 180 -0.86 -14.29 7.83
N VAL A 181 -0.43 -13.17 7.27
CA VAL A 181 0.64 -13.13 6.26
C VAL A 181 1.96 -12.95 6.99
N GLY A 182 2.83 -13.95 6.88
CA GLY A 182 4.00 -14.08 7.74
C GLY A 182 5.18 -13.20 7.33
N ASN A 183 5.94 -12.74 8.32
CA ASN A 183 7.23 -12.06 8.12
C ASN A 183 8.36 -13.06 7.94
N PHE A 184 9.06 -12.99 6.82
CA PHE A 184 10.12 -13.93 6.42
C PHE A 184 11.35 -13.93 7.35
N ARG A 185 11.73 -12.74 7.84
CA ARG A 185 12.89 -12.64 8.73
C ARG A 185 12.69 -13.39 10.04
N SER A 186 11.43 -13.52 10.48
CA SER A 186 11.08 -14.23 11.71
C SER A 186 11.12 -15.75 11.57
N ARG A 187 11.17 -16.35 10.38
CA ARG A 187 11.18 -17.80 10.14
C ARG A 187 12.26 -18.56 10.91
N ARG A 188 13.42 -17.93 11.10
CA ARG A 188 14.56 -18.54 11.84
C ARG A 188 14.25 -18.83 13.30
N SER A 189 13.27 -18.14 13.89
CA SER A 189 12.79 -18.39 15.27
C SER A 189 11.63 -19.41 15.33
N GLY A 190 11.30 -20.06 14.19
CA GLY A 190 10.16 -20.97 14.09
C GLY A 190 8.80 -20.25 14.07
N ARG A 191 8.79 -18.92 14.06
CA ARG A 191 7.59 -18.08 14.00
C ARG A 191 7.59 -17.26 12.72
N TRP A 192 6.42 -16.84 12.29
CA TRP A 192 6.24 -16.00 11.12
C TRP A 192 5.78 -14.58 11.50
N TYR A 193 6.03 -14.18 12.74
CA TYR A 193 5.68 -12.86 13.27
C TYR A 193 6.78 -12.32 14.19
N ARG A 194 6.83 -11.00 14.34
CA ARG A 194 7.77 -10.30 15.24
C ARG A 194 7.11 -10.02 16.59
N ALA A 195 7.92 -9.90 17.64
CA ALA A 195 7.53 -9.53 18.99
C ALA A 195 6.31 -10.32 19.51
N ASP A 196 5.29 -9.63 19.97
CA ASP A 196 4.00 -10.13 20.46
C ASP A 196 2.90 -10.16 19.38
N GLY A 197 3.28 -10.05 18.09
CA GLY A 197 2.36 -9.95 16.95
C GLY A 197 1.81 -11.27 16.41
N ALA A 198 1.46 -12.23 17.28
CA ALA A 198 0.95 -13.54 16.86
C ALA A 198 -0.45 -13.51 16.26
N THR A 199 -1.29 -12.56 16.67
CA THR A 199 -2.67 -12.43 16.19
C THR A 199 -2.77 -11.37 15.11
N PRO A 200 -3.18 -11.72 13.88
CA PRO A 200 -3.36 -10.75 12.79
C PRO A 200 -4.66 -9.94 13.00
N TYR A 201 -4.62 -8.70 12.52
CA TYR A 201 -5.78 -7.82 12.50
C TYR A 201 -5.89 -7.14 11.13
N TRP A 202 -7.11 -7.03 10.65
CA TRP A 202 -7.47 -6.26 9.45
C TRP A 202 -8.36 -5.10 9.89
N ARG A 203 -7.71 -3.97 10.12
CA ARG A 203 -8.34 -2.76 10.62
C ARG A 203 -8.46 -1.72 9.55
N GLY A 204 -9.29 -0.71 9.79
CA GLY A 204 -9.44 0.38 8.86
C GLY A 204 -9.90 1.68 9.49
N ILE A 205 -9.79 2.74 8.71
CA ILE A 205 -10.40 4.03 8.99
C ILE A 205 -11.34 4.34 7.84
N ARG A 206 -12.59 4.77 8.19
CA ARG A 206 -13.58 5.14 7.19
C ARG A 206 -13.68 6.64 6.99
N ASP A 207 -14.06 7.03 5.77
CA ASP A 207 -14.49 8.39 5.48
C ASP A 207 -15.93 8.66 5.97
N GLY A 208 -16.40 9.89 5.74
CA GLY A 208 -17.78 10.28 6.13
C GLY A 208 -18.89 9.58 5.35
N ARG A 209 -18.55 8.78 4.33
CA ARG A 209 -19.49 7.99 3.52
C ARG A 209 -19.48 6.52 3.90
N GLY A 210 -18.68 6.12 4.87
CA GLY A 210 -18.52 4.74 5.31
C GLY A 210 -17.53 3.91 4.48
N ARG A 211 -16.80 4.51 3.50
CA ARG A 211 -15.80 3.85 2.70
C ARG A 211 -14.51 3.68 3.52
N VAL A 212 -13.89 2.52 3.49
CA VAL A 212 -12.53 2.34 4.05
C VAL A 212 -11.55 3.14 3.19
N VAL A 213 -10.85 4.09 3.80
CA VAL A 213 -9.84 4.94 3.13
C VAL A 213 -8.42 4.63 3.60
N VAL A 214 -8.29 3.98 4.76
CA VAL A 214 -7.02 3.44 5.25
C VAL A 214 -7.24 1.98 5.61
N ALA A 215 -6.59 1.05 4.91
CA ALA A 215 -6.53 -0.36 5.26
C ALA A 215 -5.27 -0.61 6.09
N ILE A 216 -5.42 -1.24 7.24
CA ILE A 216 -4.38 -1.45 8.25
C ILE A 216 -4.21 -2.94 8.48
N ASN A 217 -3.13 -3.51 7.95
CA ASN A 217 -2.81 -4.93 8.07
C ASN A 217 -1.87 -5.16 9.24
N PHE A 218 -2.38 -4.95 10.46
CA PHE A 218 -1.58 -5.08 11.68
C PHE A 218 -1.23 -6.54 11.97
N ASN A 219 0.03 -6.81 12.33
CA ASN A 219 0.61 -8.15 12.48
C ASN A 219 0.59 -8.99 11.19
N ASN A 220 0.73 -8.33 10.04
CA ASN A 220 0.83 -8.94 8.73
C ASN A 220 1.99 -8.32 7.95
N ASP A 221 2.48 -9.04 6.94
CA ASP A 221 3.55 -8.61 6.04
C ASP A 221 3.18 -8.89 4.59
N LEU A 222 2.36 -8.00 4.01
CA LEU A 222 1.95 -8.14 2.62
C LEU A 222 3.14 -7.87 1.68
N GLY A 223 4.03 -6.96 2.07
CA GLY A 223 5.24 -6.65 1.33
C GLY A 223 6.12 -7.88 1.12
N ASP A 224 6.43 -8.62 2.19
CA ASP A 224 7.14 -9.90 2.12
C ASP A 224 6.41 -10.91 1.19
N SER A 225 5.09 -10.96 1.25
CA SER A 225 4.29 -11.89 0.43
C SER A 225 4.38 -11.61 -1.07
N TRP A 226 4.61 -10.37 -1.43
CA TRP A 226 4.83 -9.94 -2.82
C TRP A 226 6.28 -10.10 -3.23
N GLN A 227 7.22 -9.62 -2.40
CA GLN A 227 8.66 -9.69 -2.65
C GLN A 227 9.16 -11.14 -2.80
N LEU A 228 8.60 -12.04 -2.02
CA LEU A 228 9.05 -13.42 -1.89
C LEU A 228 8.07 -14.43 -2.50
N ALA A 229 7.18 -13.98 -3.39
CA ALA A 229 6.18 -14.85 -4.02
C ALA A 229 6.79 -16.06 -4.73
N ASP A 230 7.99 -15.90 -5.29
CA ASP A 230 8.74 -16.95 -6.00
C ASP A 230 9.79 -17.65 -5.13
N ASN A 231 9.90 -17.31 -3.84
CA ASN A 231 10.91 -17.89 -2.96
C ASN A 231 10.41 -19.21 -2.37
N PRO A 232 11.09 -20.36 -2.62
CA PRO A 232 10.66 -21.67 -2.13
C PRO A 232 10.67 -21.80 -0.60
N GLU A 233 11.39 -20.93 0.12
CA GLU A 233 11.36 -20.89 1.59
C GLU A 233 10.18 -20.08 2.14
N TYR A 234 9.44 -19.36 1.30
CA TYR A 234 8.27 -18.59 1.73
C TYR A 234 6.99 -19.35 1.43
N PRO A 235 6.18 -19.71 2.44
CA PRO A 235 5.00 -20.54 2.23
C PRO A 235 3.99 -19.92 1.26
N GLU A 236 3.54 -20.69 0.27
CA GLU A 236 2.56 -20.28 -0.74
C GLU A 236 1.26 -19.72 -0.12
N LYS A 237 0.83 -20.24 1.02
CA LYS A 237 -0.34 -19.72 1.73
C LYS A 237 -0.23 -18.23 2.08
N PHE A 238 0.98 -17.73 2.34
CA PHE A 238 1.23 -16.31 2.64
C PHE A 238 1.23 -15.48 1.38
N SER A 239 1.99 -15.88 0.34
CA SER A 239 2.01 -15.17 -0.93
C SER A 239 0.62 -15.14 -1.58
N SER A 240 -0.08 -16.28 -1.57
CA SER A 240 -1.46 -16.37 -2.07
C SER A 240 -2.43 -15.45 -1.30
N MET A 241 -2.35 -15.41 0.04
CA MET A 241 -3.21 -14.54 0.85
C MET A 241 -2.89 -13.06 0.61
N GLY A 242 -1.62 -12.65 0.70
CA GLY A 242 -1.23 -11.25 0.55
C GLY A 242 -1.46 -10.69 -0.85
N ILE A 243 -1.28 -11.51 -1.91
CA ILE A 243 -1.61 -11.10 -3.29
C ILE A 243 -3.12 -10.88 -3.45
N ARG A 244 -3.96 -11.85 -3.03
CA ARG A 244 -5.42 -11.73 -3.16
C ARG A 244 -5.97 -10.55 -2.37
N LEU A 245 -5.48 -10.34 -1.15
CA LEU A 245 -5.88 -9.24 -0.29
C LEU A 245 -5.48 -7.90 -0.92
N GLY A 246 -4.23 -7.78 -1.39
CA GLY A 246 -3.76 -6.58 -2.08
C GLY A 246 -4.57 -6.27 -3.35
N VAL A 247 -4.90 -7.29 -4.17
CA VAL A 247 -5.75 -7.14 -5.36
C VAL A 247 -7.14 -6.62 -4.98
N ASN A 248 -7.75 -7.16 -3.93
CA ASN A 248 -9.03 -6.66 -3.42
C ASN A 248 -8.93 -5.19 -3.02
N TYR A 249 -7.87 -4.78 -2.31
CA TYR A 249 -7.68 -3.39 -1.91
C TYR A 249 -7.51 -2.45 -3.10
N VAL A 250 -6.76 -2.85 -4.12
CA VAL A 250 -6.59 -2.05 -5.34
C VAL A 250 -7.93 -1.87 -6.05
N VAL A 251 -8.66 -2.96 -6.32
CA VAL A 251 -9.94 -2.87 -7.02
C VAL A 251 -10.97 -2.12 -6.18
N TYR A 252 -11.03 -2.37 -4.88
CA TYR A 252 -11.90 -1.61 -3.96
C TYR A 252 -11.61 -0.10 -4.03
N SER A 253 -10.34 0.30 -3.99
CA SER A 253 -9.95 1.72 -4.06
C SER A 253 -10.36 2.42 -5.35
N LEU A 254 -10.53 1.66 -6.43
CA LEU A 254 -10.92 2.17 -7.75
C LEU A 254 -12.43 2.18 -7.98
N THR A 255 -13.20 1.43 -7.19
CA THR A 255 -14.64 1.19 -7.45
C THR A 255 -15.58 1.70 -6.35
N HIS A 256 -15.06 2.08 -5.21
CA HIS A 256 -15.80 2.58 -4.04
C HIS A 256 -15.21 3.93 -3.57
#